data_c4f594094be4fc59cf7b75b958755009
#
_entry.id   c4f594094be4fc59cf7b75b958755009
#
_cell.length_a   1.000
_cell.length_b   1.000
_cell.length_c   1.000
_cell.angle_alpha   90.00
_cell.angle_beta   90.00
_cell.angle_gamma   90.00
#
_symmetry.space_group_name_H-M   'P 1'
#
loop_
_entity.id
_entity.type
_entity.pdbx_description
1 polymer ?
#
loop_
_entity_poly.entity_id
_entity_poly.type
_entity_poly.pdbx_seq_one_letter_code
_entity_poly.pdbx_strand_id
1 'polypeptide(L)'
;MDPAYLPRRAAVSRFVAVRGLRYHLQTWGDATLAKPERPPLVMLHGWMDVGASFQFVVDALAATEGFDRWVLAPDWRGFGLTDAPGSDSYWFPDYLGD
;
A
#
# COMPACT_ATOMS: atom_id res chain seq x y z
N MET A 1 -16.46 3.28 9.13
CA MET A 1 -16.35 1.82 9.00
C MET A 1 -17.46 1.18 9.81
N ASP A 2 -18.13 0.22 9.25
CA ASP A 2 -19.15 -0.56 9.96
C ASP A 2 -18.49 -1.28 11.14
N PRO A 3 -19.00 -1.11 12.41
CA PRO A 3 -18.41 -1.82 13.55
C PRO A 3 -18.49 -3.35 13.44
N ALA A 4 -19.38 -3.89 12.61
CA ALA A 4 -19.46 -5.32 12.35
C ALA A 4 -18.43 -5.82 11.33
N TYR A 5 -17.71 -4.92 10.66
CA TYR A 5 -16.71 -5.31 9.67
C TYR A 5 -15.43 -5.80 10.36
N LEU A 6 -14.99 -6.97 9.95
CA LEU A 6 -13.72 -7.55 10.40
C LEU A 6 -12.89 -7.90 9.17
N PRO A 7 -11.69 -7.33 9.00
CA PRO A 7 -10.86 -7.68 7.87
C PRO A 7 -10.40 -9.14 7.95
N ARG A 8 -10.34 -9.81 6.80
CA ARG A 8 -9.82 -11.18 6.71
C ARG A 8 -8.31 -11.21 6.95
N ARG A 9 -7.64 -10.15 6.56
CA ARG A 9 -6.19 -9.99 6.74
C ARG A 9 -5.96 -8.56 7.19
N ALA A 10 -5.43 -8.40 8.41
CA ALA A 10 -5.20 -7.08 8.97
C ALA A 10 -4.03 -6.38 8.29
N ALA A 11 -4.19 -5.08 8.05
CA ALA A 11 -3.12 -4.25 7.51
C ALA A 11 -2.11 -3.91 8.60
N VAL A 12 -0.85 -3.79 8.20
CA VAL A 12 0.23 -3.30 9.06
C VAL A 12 0.82 -2.06 8.39
N SER A 13 0.92 -0.96 9.14
CA SER A 13 1.56 0.26 8.65
C SER A 13 3.07 0.14 8.74
N ARG A 14 3.76 0.51 7.66
CA ARG A 14 5.21 0.60 7.62
C ARG A 14 5.61 1.91 6.98
N PHE A 15 6.81 2.38 7.31
CA PHE A 15 7.36 3.61 6.77
C PHE A 15 8.74 3.33 6.19
N VAL A 16 8.99 3.88 5.00
CA VAL A 16 10.29 3.77 4.33
C VAL A 16 10.69 5.12 3.76
N ALA A 17 12.00 5.36 3.66
CA ALA A 17 12.51 6.58 3.04
C ALA A 17 12.56 6.39 1.54
N VAL A 18 11.91 7.30 0.79
CA VAL A 18 11.92 7.29 -0.67
C VAL A 18 12.21 8.73 -1.13
N ARG A 19 13.34 8.94 -1.78
CA ARG A 19 13.74 10.24 -2.33
C ARG A 19 13.58 11.40 -1.32
N GLY A 20 14.01 11.16 -0.07
CA GLY A 20 13.97 12.16 0.99
C GLY A 20 12.63 12.34 1.69
N LEU A 21 11.60 11.59 1.31
CA LEU A 21 10.29 11.59 1.96
C LEU A 21 10.10 10.33 2.76
N ARG A 22 9.36 10.44 3.86
CA ARG A 22 8.92 9.27 4.63
C ARG A 22 7.62 8.77 3.99
N TYR A 23 7.72 7.67 3.27
CA TYR A 23 6.59 7.03 2.61
C TYR A 23 5.90 6.05 3.53
N HIS A 24 4.58 6.09 3.55
CA HIS A 24 3.75 5.14 4.26
C HIS A 24 3.35 4.01 3.35
N LEU A 25 3.48 2.78 3.85
CA LEU A 25 3.03 1.57 3.17
C LEU A 25 1.99 0.88 4.04
N GLN A 26 0.82 0.56 3.47
CA GLN A 26 -0.04 -0.46 4.03
C GLN A 26 0.46 -1.80 3.52
N THR A 27 0.64 -2.76 4.42
CA THR A 27 1.09 -4.10 4.04
C THR A 27 0.15 -5.16 4.60
N TRP A 28 -0.01 -6.24 3.86
CA TRP A 28 -0.81 -7.39 4.27
C TRP A 28 0.00 -8.65 4.03
N GLY A 29 -0.01 -9.55 5.01
CA GLY A 29 0.76 -10.77 4.95
C GLY A 29 2.19 -10.56 5.47
N ASP A 30 3.04 -11.56 5.25
CA ASP A 30 4.42 -11.58 5.73
C ASP A 30 5.38 -11.35 4.57
N ALA A 31 6.40 -10.52 4.79
CA ALA A 31 7.45 -10.26 3.80
C ALA A 31 8.17 -11.54 3.36
N THR A 32 8.22 -12.56 4.21
CA THR A 32 8.83 -13.86 3.89
C THR A 32 8.08 -14.61 2.79
N LEU A 33 6.84 -14.21 2.48
CA LEU A 33 6.08 -14.79 1.37
C LEU A 33 6.61 -14.35 0.00
N ALA A 34 7.36 -13.25 -0.06
CA ALA A 34 7.91 -12.74 -1.32
C ALA A 34 9.07 -13.61 -1.78
N LYS A 35 8.95 -14.19 -2.98
CA LYS A 35 9.94 -15.05 -3.60
C LYS A 35 9.98 -14.76 -5.10
N PRO A 36 11.06 -15.11 -5.81
CA PRO A 36 11.11 -14.91 -7.27
C PRO A 36 9.92 -15.52 -8.02
N GLU A 37 9.47 -16.70 -7.60
CA GLU A 37 8.30 -17.38 -8.20
C GLU A 37 6.97 -16.86 -7.66
N ARG A 38 7.00 -16.04 -6.64
CA ARG A 38 5.81 -15.45 -6.01
C ARG A 38 6.12 -14.03 -5.57
N PRO A 39 6.27 -13.09 -6.52
CA PRO A 39 6.61 -11.70 -6.18
C PRO A 39 5.50 -11.04 -5.37
N PRO A 40 5.84 -10.01 -4.59
CA PRO A 40 4.82 -9.25 -3.87
C PRO A 40 3.85 -8.58 -4.85
N LEU A 41 2.62 -8.39 -4.40
CA LEU A 41 1.61 -7.66 -5.15
C LEU A 41 1.61 -6.21 -4.67
N VAL A 42 1.86 -5.28 -5.57
CA VAL A 42 1.85 -3.84 -5.29
C VAL A 42 0.58 -3.25 -5.86
N MET A 43 -0.17 -2.55 -5.03
CA MET A 43 -1.42 -1.88 -5.43
C MET A 43 -1.24 -0.38 -5.31
N LEU A 44 -1.47 0.33 -6.40
CA LEU A 44 -1.30 1.78 -6.47
C LEU A 44 -2.67 2.46 -6.54
N HIS A 45 -2.93 3.37 -5.59
CA HIS A 45 -4.20 4.10 -5.57
C HIS A 45 -4.22 5.21 -6.61
N GLY A 46 -5.44 5.64 -6.95
CA GLY A 46 -5.65 6.75 -7.86
C GLY A 46 -5.54 8.11 -7.16
N TRP A 47 -5.77 9.15 -7.92
CA TRP A 47 -5.74 10.53 -7.43
C TRP A 47 -6.79 10.72 -6.32
N MET A 48 -6.40 11.42 -5.26
CA MET A 48 -7.28 11.71 -4.11
C MET A 48 -7.72 10.47 -3.33
N ASP A 49 -6.88 9.42 -3.33
CA ASP A 49 -7.16 8.18 -2.60
C ASP A 49 -6.00 7.87 -1.62
N VAL A 50 -6.02 6.71 -1.01
CA VAL A 50 -4.98 6.22 -0.10
C VAL A 50 -4.85 4.70 -0.23
N GLY A 51 -3.69 4.17 0.18
CA GLY A 51 -3.43 2.72 0.13
C GLY A 51 -4.40 1.90 0.97
N ALA A 52 -4.88 2.45 2.08
CA ALA A 52 -5.81 1.75 2.97
C ALA A 52 -7.13 1.37 2.28
N SER A 53 -7.51 2.05 1.20
CA SER A 53 -8.71 1.72 0.42
C SER A 53 -8.67 0.33 -0.17
N PHE A 54 -7.49 -0.27 -0.32
CA PHE A 54 -7.35 -1.61 -0.88
C PHE A 54 -7.71 -2.73 0.10
N GLN A 55 -8.06 -2.41 1.36
CA GLN A 55 -8.40 -3.45 2.35
C GLN A 55 -9.47 -4.41 1.85
N PHE A 56 -10.50 -3.87 1.20
CA PHE A 56 -11.60 -4.70 0.68
C PHE A 56 -11.15 -5.61 -0.46
N VAL A 57 -10.24 -5.12 -1.30
CA VAL A 57 -9.64 -5.93 -2.38
C VAL A 57 -8.80 -7.06 -1.78
N VAL A 58 -8.01 -6.75 -0.77
CA VAL A 58 -7.18 -7.75 -0.06
C VAL A 58 -8.06 -8.81 0.60
N ASP A 59 -9.17 -8.39 1.22
CA ASP A 59 -10.12 -9.33 1.82
C ASP A 59 -10.68 -10.30 0.78
N ALA A 60 -11.03 -9.80 -0.41
CA ALA A 60 -11.53 -10.63 -1.50
C ALA A 60 -10.46 -11.59 -2.00
N LEU A 61 -9.22 -11.13 -2.14
CA LEU A 61 -8.10 -11.97 -2.55
C LEU A 61 -7.79 -13.04 -1.50
N ALA A 62 -7.81 -12.66 -0.21
CA ALA A 62 -7.56 -13.60 0.88
C ALA A 62 -8.61 -14.71 0.96
N ALA A 63 -9.81 -14.46 0.46
CA ALA A 63 -10.88 -15.46 0.36
C ALA A 63 -10.67 -16.41 -0.83
N THR A 64 -9.76 -16.08 -1.74
CA THR A 64 -9.47 -16.90 -2.92
C THR A 64 -8.52 -18.02 -2.53
N GLU A 65 -8.88 -19.24 -2.88
CA GLU A 65 -8.05 -20.41 -2.58
C GLU A 65 -6.68 -20.27 -3.26
N GLY A 66 -5.63 -20.55 -2.50
CA GLY A 66 -4.25 -20.50 -2.99
C GLY A 66 -3.63 -19.12 -3.05
N PHE A 67 -4.36 -18.07 -2.69
CA PHE A 67 -3.76 -16.73 -2.62
C PHE A 67 -2.84 -16.65 -1.40
N ASP A 68 -1.56 -16.39 -1.65
CA ASP A 68 -0.54 -16.37 -0.61
C ASP A 68 0.60 -15.43 -1.03
N ARG A 69 0.31 -14.14 -1.14
CA ARG A 69 1.29 -13.12 -1.52
C ARG A 69 1.38 -12.05 -0.45
N TRP A 70 2.59 -11.50 -0.32
CA TRP A 70 2.78 -10.27 0.42
C TRP A 70 2.21 -9.12 -0.42
N VAL A 71 1.33 -8.33 0.17
CA VAL A 71 0.66 -7.22 -0.52
C VAL A 71 1.14 -5.91 0.06
N LEU A 72 1.45 -4.96 -0.81
CA LEU A 72 1.93 -3.63 -0.46
C LEU A 72 1.06 -2.60 -1.15
N ALA A 73 0.69 -1.54 -0.43
CA ALA A 73 -0.02 -0.40 -1.01
C ALA A 73 0.57 0.89 -0.43
N PRO A 74 1.42 1.60 -1.19
CA PRO A 74 1.94 2.87 -0.72
C PRO A 74 0.89 3.97 -0.80
N ASP A 75 0.99 4.95 0.10
CA ASP A 75 0.34 6.23 -0.07
C ASP A 75 1.27 7.12 -0.90
N TRP A 76 0.79 7.66 -2.00
CA TRP A 76 1.59 8.57 -2.82
C TRP A 76 1.99 9.82 -2.03
N ARG A 77 3.08 10.48 -2.47
CA ARG A 77 3.55 11.72 -1.83
C ARG A 77 2.40 12.70 -1.66
N GLY A 78 2.27 13.28 -0.47
CA GLY A 78 1.23 14.23 -0.14
C GLY A 78 -0.15 13.64 0.14
N PHE A 79 -0.28 12.30 0.11
CA PHE A 79 -1.54 11.61 0.40
C PHE A 79 -1.39 10.69 1.61
N GLY A 80 -2.50 10.41 2.28
CA GLY A 80 -2.53 9.52 3.43
C GLY A 80 -1.52 9.92 4.48
N LEU A 81 -0.70 8.98 4.92
CA LEU A 81 0.32 9.18 5.95
C LEU A 81 1.73 9.42 5.39
N THR A 82 1.87 9.45 4.07
CA THR A 82 3.15 9.79 3.43
C THR A 82 3.42 11.29 3.55
N ASP A 83 4.68 11.66 3.73
CA ASP A 83 5.10 13.06 3.80
C ASP A 83 4.70 13.83 2.54
N ALA A 84 4.33 15.08 2.74
CA ALA A 84 4.20 16.04 1.66
C ALA A 84 5.54 16.74 1.45
N PRO A 85 6.00 16.90 0.18
CA PRO A 85 7.22 17.67 -0.07
C PRO A 85 7.03 19.14 0.31
N GLY A 86 8.11 19.79 0.74
CA GLY A 86 8.09 21.22 1.09
C GLY A 86 8.02 22.15 -0.11
N SER A 87 7.96 21.61 -1.33
CA SER A 87 7.82 22.33 -2.59
C SER A 87 6.63 21.77 -3.36
N ASP A 88 6.29 22.41 -4.49
CA ASP A 88 5.17 21.99 -5.32
C ASP A 88 5.53 20.80 -6.24
N SER A 89 6.23 19.80 -5.70
CA SER A 89 6.72 18.63 -6.46
C SER A 89 5.66 17.53 -6.51
N TYR A 90 4.56 17.82 -7.19
CA TYR A 90 3.45 16.88 -7.40
C TYR A 90 3.23 16.60 -8.88
N TRP A 91 4.26 16.84 -9.68
CA TRP A 91 4.21 16.57 -11.11
C TRP A 91 4.34 15.07 -11.38
N PHE A 92 3.70 14.59 -12.45
CA PHE A 92 3.62 13.16 -12.74
C PHE A 92 4.99 12.44 -12.73
N PRO A 93 6.08 13.02 -13.31
CA PRO A 93 7.40 12.39 -13.23
C PRO A 93 7.93 12.22 -11.80
N ASP A 94 7.52 13.07 -10.84
CA ASP A 94 7.92 12.92 -9.44
C ASP A 94 7.33 11.63 -8.85
N TYR A 95 6.08 11.31 -9.18
CA TYR A 95 5.45 10.06 -8.74
C TYR A 95 6.14 8.84 -9.35
N LEU A 96 6.52 8.93 -10.62
CA LEU A 96 7.26 7.86 -11.28
C LEU A 96 8.63 7.64 -10.64
N GLY A 97 9.28 8.73 -10.20
CA GLY A 97 10.57 8.65 -9.51
C GLY A 97 10.46 7.97 -8.15
N ASP A 98 9.32 8.15 -7.48
CA ASP A 98 9.09 7.52 -6.19
C ASP A 98 8.92 6.01 -6.34
#